data_62450ba7bea129f6a8961e536980ef3a
#
_entry.id   62450ba7bea129f6a8961e536980ef3a
#
_cell.length_a   1.000
_cell.length_b   1.000
_cell.length_c   1.000
_cell.angle_alpha   90.00
_cell.angle_beta   90.00
_cell.angle_gamma   90.00
#
_symmetry.space_group_name_H-M   'P 1'
#
loop_
_entity.id
_entity.type
_entity.pdbx_description
1 polymer ?
#
loop_
_entity_poly.entity_id
_entity_poly.type
_entity_poly.pdbx_seq_one_letter_code
_entity_poly.pdbx_strand_id
1 'polypeptide(L)'
;AREKELMRIVDKYNMRIVGPNCMGVANTAPGVRLSATILSETPPVGSVAFLTQSGALGASLIDFAGELDVGFSVVVSMGNMTNVNPCDLLPMLEADENTKIVCMYMETIPEPYRFERVMSRMTKPVIVVKSGRTTKGAAAASSHTGSLAGNDNVADALLKKCGVIRAENLEDAFLLASSMTKMPRLRGNRVGIISNAGGL
;
A
#
# COMPACT_ATOMS: atom_id res chain seq x y z
N ALA A 1 14.50 19.60 -11.37
CA ALA A 1 14.06 20.95 -11.79
C ALA A 1 12.54 21.00 -11.98
N ARG A 2 11.94 20.09 -12.78
CA ARG A 2 10.49 20.09 -13.10
C ARG A 2 9.58 19.86 -11.87
N GLU A 3 9.93 18.97 -10.96
CA GLU A 3 9.14 18.74 -9.74
C GLU A 3 9.10 19.98 -8.82
N LYS A 4 10.18 20.70 -8.72
CA LYS A 4 10.21 21.97 -7.95
C LYS A 4 9.30 23.03 -8.54
N GLU A 5 9.22 23.10 -9.86
CA GLU A 5 8.30 24.01 -10.56
C GLU A 5 6.84 23.59 -10.37
N LEU A 6 6.58 22.28 -10.47
CA LEU A 6 5.26 21.72 -10.18
C LEU A 6 4.81 22.06 -8.76
N MET A 7 5.69 21.88 -7.76
CA MET A 7 5.36 22.18 -6.37
C MET A 7 5.07 23.64 -6.12
N ARG A 8 5.74 24.59 -6.81
CA ARG A 8 5.39 26.02 -6.72
C ARG A 8 3.95 26.30 -7.15
N ILE A 9 3.48 25.60 -8.21
CA ILE A 9 2.09 25.74 -8.69
C ILE A 9 1.14 25.12 -7.67
N VAL A 10 1.45 23.93 -7.16
CA VAL A 10 0.67 23.23 -6.13
C VAL A 10 0.47 24.11 -4.91
N ASP A 11 1.56 24.67 -4.39
CA ASP A 11 1.53 25.54 -3.21
C ASP A 11 0.77 26.83 -3.47
N LYS A 12 1.02 27.47 -4.64
CA LYS A 12 0.34 28.72 -5.05
C LYS A 12 -1.17 28.58 -5.08
N TYR A 13 -1.69 27.45 -5.54
CA TYR A 13 -3.13 27.23 -5.71
C TYR A 13 -3.73 26.29 -4.66
N ASN A 14 -2.98 25.95 -3.61
CA ASN A 14 -3.40 25.02 -2.56
C ASN A 14 -3.97 23.71 -3.12
N MET A 15 -3.30 23.15 -4.13
CA MET A 15 -3.71 21.91 -4.79
C MET A 15 -3.13 20.69 -4.07
N ARG A 16 -3.67 19.51 -4.38
CA ARG A 16 -3.09 18.22 -4.01
C ARG A 16 -2.79 17.42 -5.27
N ILE A 17 -1.61 16.81 -5.32
CA ILE A 17 -1.18 16.01 -6.46
C ILE A 17 -0.80 14.61 -5.97
N VAL A 18 -1.36 13.59 -6.60
CA VAL A 18 -0.92 12.21 -6.53
C VAL A 18 0.08 11.98 -7.68
N GLY A 19 1.26 11.52 -7.36
CA GLY A 19 2.35 11.39 -8.33
C GLY A 19 3.44 12.47 -8.18
N PRO A 20 4.10 12.89 -9.28
CA PRO A 20 4.00 12.40 -10.67
C PRO A 20 4.54 10.98 -10.88
N ASN A 21 4.65 10.56 -12.14
CA ASN A 21 5.15 9.23 -12.52
C ASN A 21 4.32 8.10 -11.86
N CYS A 22 3.00 8.16 -12.02
CA CYS A 22 2.04 7.24 -11.42
C CYS A 22 1.02 6.75 -12.45
N MET A 23 0.33 5.64 -12.15
CA MET A 23 -0.78 5.12 -12.96
C MET A 23 -2.09 5.89 -12.75
N GLY A 24 -2.21 6.61 -11.66
CA GLY A 24 -3.44 7.27 -11.27
C GLY A 24 -4.16 6.65 -10.08
N VAL A 25 -5.45 6.92 -9.98
CA VAL A 25 -6.30 6.57 -8.84
C VAL A 25 -7.59 5.90 -9.32
N ALA A 26 -7.99 4.82 -8.65
CA ALA A 26 -9.31 4.24 -8.79
C ALA A 26 -9.99 4.11 -7.42
N ASN A 27 -11.30 4.33 -7.39
CA ASN A 27 -12.15 4.06 -6.22
C ASN A 27 -13.38 3.31 -6.71
N THR A 28 -13.56 2.09 -6.23
CA THR A 28 -14.61 1.17 -6.69
C THR A 28 -15.88 1.28 -5.87
N ALA A 29 -15.89 2.06 -4.79
CA ALA A 29 -17.05 2.23 -3.93
C ALA A 29 -18.30 2.61 -4.75
N PRO A 30 -19.47 2.00 -4.54
CA PRO A 30 -20.66 2.19 -5.37
C PRO A 30 -21.10 3.65 -5.52
N GLY A 31 -20.87 4.47 -4.49
CA GLY A 31 -21.19 5.91 -4.51
C GLY A 31 -20.13 6.80 -5.18
N VAL A 32 -18.96 6.28 -5.52
CA VAL A 32 -17.84 7.03 -6.09
C VAL A 32 -17.53 6.60 -7.52
N ARG A 33 -17.24 5.33 -7.75
CA ARG A 33 -16.91 4.73 -9.07
C ARG A 33 -15.93 5.59 -9.89
N LEU A 34 -14.87 6.04 -9.25
CA LEU A 34 -13.83 6.84 -9.90
C LEU A 34 -12.82 5.92 -10.58
N SER A 35 -12.55 6.18 -11.87
CA SER A 35 -11.42 5.60 -12.60
C SER A 35 -10.64 6.73 -13.28
N ALA A 36 -9.65 7.27 -12.59
CA ALA A 36 -8.70 8.26 -13.10
C ALA A 36 -7.32 7.60 -13.23
N THR A 37 -7.24 6.56 -14.04
CA THR A 37 -6.06 5.69 -14.16
C THR A 37 -5.80 5.33 -15.62
N ILE A 38 -4.58 4.88 -15.92
CA ILE A 38 -4.19 4.31 -17.22
C ILE A 38 -4.35 2.77 -17.26
N LEU A 39 -5.00 2.19 -16.27
CA LEU A 39 -5.33 0.76 -16.27
C LEU A 39 -6.27 0.43 -17.43
N SER A 40 -6.08 -0.74 -18.03
CA SER A 40 -6.94 -1.26 -19.10
C SER A 40 -8.34 -1.61 -18.60
N GLU A 41 -8.45 -2.04 -17.35
CA GLU A 41 -9.69 -2.47 -16.73
C GLU A 41 -9.90 -1.83 -15.36
N THR A 42 -11.14 -1.75 -14.94
CA THR A 42 -11.48 -1.30 -13.58
C THR A 42 -11.13 -2.39 -12.58
N PRO A 43 -10.43 -2.07 -11.47
CA PRO A 43 -10.15 -3.06 -10.44
C PRO A 43 -11.40 -3.74 -9.91
N PRO A 44 -11.36 -5.05 -9.57
CA PRO A 44 -12.48 -5.74 -8.95
C PRO A 44 -12.94 -5.03 -7.67
N VAL A 45 -14.26 -4.93 -7.49
CA VAL A 45 -14.85 -4.28 -6.30
C VAL A 45 -14.59 -5.13 -5.06
N GLY A 46 -14.13 -4.50 -3.98
CA GLY A 46 -13.88 -5.17 -2.71
C GLY A 46 -13.51 -4.23 -1.58
N SER A 47 -12.76 -4.72 -0.61
CA SER A 47 -12.48 -3.99 0.63
C SER A 47 -10.99 -3.81 0.95
N VAL A 48 -10.11 -4.07 -0.01
CA VAL A 48 -8.67 -3.84 0.13
C VAL A 48 -8.32 -2.48 -0.49
N ALA A 49 -7.70 -1.58 0.26
CA ALA A 49 -7.04 -0.43 -0.33
C ALA A 49 -5.62 -0.82 -0.74
N PHE A 50 -5.23 -0.48 -1.96
CA PHE A 50 -3.89 -0.76 -2.46
C PHE A 50 -3.15 0.53 -2.81
N LEU A 51 -2.05 0.79 -2.11
CA LEU A 51 -1.17 1.93 -2.34
C LEU A 51 0.16 1.44 -2.93
N THR A 52 0.57 1.95 -4.08
CA THR A 52 1.80 1.51 -4.73
C THR A 52 2.68 2.66 -5.17
N GLN A 53 3.99 2.57 -4.93
CA GLN A 53 4.97 3.47 -5.53
C GLN A 53 5.31 3.09 -6.98
N SER A 54 5.13 1.81 -7.34
CA SER A 54 5.42 1.33 -8.69
C SER A 54 4.17 1.30 -9.56
N GLY A 55 4.19 2.08 -10.64
CA GLY A 55 3.10 2.08 -11.62
C GLY A 55 2.99 0.73 -12.36
N ALA A 56 4.08 0.25 -12.91
CA ALA A 56 4.11 -0.98 -13.72
C ALA A 56 3.68 -2.21 -12.90
N LEU A 57 4.16 -2.34 -11.66
CA LEU A 57 3.73 -3.42 -10.77
C LEU A 57 2.23 -3.31 -10.43
N GLY A 58 1.73 -2.09 -10.24
CA GLY A 58 0.32 -1.88 -9.90
C GLY A 58 -0.64 -2.45 -10.96
N ALA A 59 -0.33 -2.29 -12.25
CA ALA A 59 -1.16 -2.81 -13.34
C ALA A 59 -1.20 -4.34 -13.33
N SER A 60 -0.03 -4.99 -13.37
CA SER A 60 0.08 -6.45 -13.39
C SER A 60 -0.52 -7.12 -12.15
N LEU A 61 -0.52 -6.39 -11.03
CA LEU A 61 -1.00 -6.92 -9.76
C LEU A 61 -2.51 -6.86 -9.60
N ILE A 62 -3.18 -5.93 -10.26
CA ILE A 62 -4.64 -5.87 -10.26
C ILE A 62 -5.21 -7.06 -11.01
N ASP A 63 -4.59 -7.44 -12.12
CA ASP A 63 -4.96 -8.65 -12.87
C ASP A 63 -4.75 -9.90 -12.00
N PHE A 64 -3.59 -10.02 -11.36
CA PHE A 64 -3.25 -11.13 -10.47
C PHE A 64 -4.12 -11.20 -9.21
N ALA A 65 -4.52 -10.06 -8.65
CA ALA A 65 -5.39 -10.01 -7.49
C ALA A 65 -6.77 -10.63 -7.74
N GLY A 66 -7.26 -10.55 -9.00
CA GLY A 66 -8.49 -11.23 -9.42
C GLY A 66 -8.40 -12.75 -9.29
N GLU A 67 -7.24 -13.35 -9.60
CA GLU A 67 -7.00 -14.78 -9.43
C GLU A 67 -6.99 -15.23 -7.95
N LEU A 68 -6.61 -14.33 -7.05
CA LEU A 68 -6.62 -14.55 -5.61
C LEU A 68 -7.93 -14.15 -4.91
N ASP A 69 -8.96 -13.81 -5.69
CA ASP A 69 -10.26 -13.34 -5.18
C ASP A 69 -10.10 -12.13 -4.23
N VAL A 70 -9.23 -11.19 -4.63
CA VAL A 70 -9.02 -9.92 -3.94
C VAL A 70 -9.72 -8.81 -4.70
N GLY A 71 -10.68 -8.17 -4.06
CA GLY A 71 -11.31 -6.95 -4.56
C GLY A 71 -10.80 -5.71 -3.83
N PHE A 72 -10.79 -4.59 -4.55
CA PHE A 72 -10.27 -3.33 -4.06
C PHE A 72 -11.38 -2.34 -3.72
N SER A 73 -11.20 -1.54 -2.68
CA SER A 73 -11.98 -0.34 -2.41
C SER A 73 -11.35 0.88 -3.09
N VAL A 74 -10.05 1.02 -2.93
CA VAL A 74 -9.25 2.13 -3.48
C VAL A 74 -7.93 1.60 -4.00
N VAL A 75 -7.51 2.07 -5.16
CA VAL A 75 -6.16 1.84 -5.71
C VAL A 75 -5.52 3.21 -5.95
N VAL A 76 -4.35 3.44 -5.37
CA VAL A 76 -3.58 4.67 -5.58
C VAL A 76 -2.16 4.32 -5.99
N SER A 77 -1.80 4.69 -7.22
CA SER A 77 -0.41 4.72 -7.64
C SER A 77 0.19 6.05 -7.23
N MET A 78 1.09 6.04 -6.24
CA MET A 78 1.63 7.26 -5.65
C MET A 78 2.83 7.82 -6.43
N GLY A 79 3.48 6.97 -7.26
CA GLY A 79 4.65 7.36 -8.03
C GLY A 79 5.75 7.97 -7.17
N ASN A 80 6.21 9.17 -7.54
CA ASN A 80 7.30 9.86 -6.85
C ASN A 80 6.91 10.43 -5.46
N MET A 81 5.62 10.43 -5.10
CA MET A 81 5.12 10.97 -3.83
C MET A 81 5.56 12.40 -3.54
N THR A 82 5.61 13.25 -4.57
CA THR A 82 6.13 14.62 -4.45
C THR A 82 5.28 15.49 -3.53
N ASN A 83 3.96 15.25 -3.44
CA ASN A 83 3.03 15.95 -2.56
C ASN A 83 2.26 14.97 -1.67
N VAL A 84 1.40 14.13 -2.26
CA VAL A 84 0.61 13.14 -1.53
C VAL A 84 1.43 11.88 -1.32
N ASN A 85 1.47 11.37 -0.09
CA ASN A 85 2.20 10.18 0.31
C ASN A 85 1.33 9.30 1.26
N PRO A 86 1.80 8.14 1.73
CA PRO A 86 1.01 7.27 2.61
C PRO A 86 0.50 7.96 3.88
N CYS A 87 1.24 8.92 4.43
CA CYS A 87 0.82 9.62 5.63
C CYS A 87 -0.40 10.53 5.43
N ASP A 88 -0.71 10.87 4.18
CA ASP A 88 -1.91 11.62 3.80
C ASP A 88 -3.09 10.65 3.53
N LEU A 89 -2.80 9.50 2.92
CA LEU A 89 -3.81 8.55 2.48
C LEU A 89 -4.31 7.63 3.61
N LEU A 90 -3.43 7.18 4.49
CA LEU A 90 -3.78 6.26 5.58
C LEU A 90 -4.90 6.78 6.48
N PRO A 91 -4.91 8.07 6.93
CA PRO A 91 -6.03 8.59 7.72
C PRO A 91 -7.36 8.60 6.96
N MET A 92 -7.34 8.87 5.64
CA MET A 92 -8.51 8.79 4.79
C MET A 92 -9.04 7.35 4.71
N LEU A 93 -8.14 6.38 4.51
CA LEU A 93 -8.48 4.96 4.43
C LEU A 93 -8.94 4.39 5.78
N GLU A 94 -8.43 4.90 6.89
CA GLU A 94 -8.94 4.56 8.22
C GLU A 94 -10.41 4.95 8.39
N ALA A 95 -10.79 6.12 7.88
CA ALA A 95 -12.16 6.63 7.93
C ALA A 95 -13.10 6.02 6.86
N ASP A 96 -12.56 5.42 5.81
CA ASP A 96 -13.35 4.85 4.70
C ASP A 96 -14.03 3.54 5.12
N GLU A 97 -15.36 3.52 5.17
CA GLU A 97 -16.15 2.34 5.54
C GLU A 97 -16.01 1.16 4.55
N ASN A 98 -15.69 1.45 3.30
CA ASN A 98 -15.49 0.41 2.27
C ASN A 98 -14.13 -0.28 2.38
N THR A 99 -13.17 0.34 3.07
CA THR A 99 -11.83 -0.22 3.26
C THR A 99 -11.75 -1.00 4.58
N LYS A 100 -11.35 -2.27 4.52
CA LYS A 100 -11.10 -3.12 5.69
C LYS A 100 -9.62 -3.31 5.98
N ILE A 101 -8.80 -3.33 4.95
CA ILE A 101 -7.36 -3.63 5.00
C ILE A 101 -6.64 -2.71 4.03
N VAL A 102 -5.45 -2.28 4.39
CA VAL A 102 -4.56 -1.52 3.51
C VAL A 102 -3.35 -2.37 3.14
N CYS A 103 -3.14 -2.59 1.85
CA CYS A 103 -1.91 -3.18 1.30
C CYS A 103 -1.06 -2.08 0.68
N MET A 104 0.24 -2.10 0.93
CA MET A 104 1.17 -1.12 0.36
C MET A 104 2.38 -1.81 -0.27
N TYR A 105 2.74 -1.36 -1.47
CA TYR A 105 4.05 -1.63 -2.06
C TYR A 105 4.91 -0.37 -1.95
N MET A 106 6.00 -0.46 -1.21
CA MET A 106 6.84 0.67 -0.84
C MET A 106 8.29 0.44 -1.21
N GLU A 107 8.90 1.40 -1.89
CA GLU A 107 10.34 1.45 -2.14
C GLU A 107 11.06 2.24 -1.05
N THR A 108 10.41 3.31 -0.58
CA THR A 108 10.89 4.15 0.51
C THR A 108 9.74 4.43 1.48
N ILE A 109 10.05 4.68 2.75
CA ILE A 109 9.09 5.18 3.74
C ILE A 109 9.37 6.67 3.91
N PRO A 110 8.54 7.55 3.33
CA PRO A 110 8.72 8.98 3.51
C PRO A 110 8.33 9.37 4.94
N GLU A 111 8.93 10.42 5.46
CA GLU A 111 8.57 11.02 6.74
C GLU A 111 8.40 10.00 7.89
N PRO A 112 9.44 9.22 8.29
CA PRO A 112 9.28 8.07 9.22
C PRO A 112 8.57 8.42 10.53
N TYR A 113 8.83 9.59 11.10
CA TYR A 113 8.17 10.06 12.34
C TYR A 113 6.68 10.39 12.13
N ARG A 114 6.32 10.91 10.96
CA ARG A 114 4.92 11.15 10.61
C ARG A 114 4.21 9.84 10.35
N PHE A 115 4.87 8.91 9.65
CA PHE A 115 4.35 7.57 9.41
C PHE A 115 4.05 6.84 10.72
N GLU A 116 4.97 6.82 11.69
CA GLU A 116 4.76 6.25 13.01
C GLU A 116 3.54 6.87 13.71
N ARG A 117 3.44 8.19 13.71
CA ARG A 117 2.31 8.91 14.33
C ARG A 117 0.97 8.62 13.65
N VAL A 118 0.95 8.44 12.33
CA VAL A 118 -0.26 8.05 11.61
C VAL A 118 -0.62 6.61 11.94
N MET A 119 0.36 5.70 11.89
CA MET A 119 0.14 4.28 12.19
C MET A 119 -0.37 4.04 13.62
N SER A 120 0.06 4.84 14.59
CA SER A 120 -0.43 4.72 15.98
C SER A 120 -1.94 5.00 16.14
N ARG A 121 -2.59 5.54 15.12
CA ARG A 121 -4.03 5.82 15.09
C ARG A 121 -4.80 4.87 14.17
N MET A 122 -4.09 4.03 13.42
CA MET A 122 -4.71 3.03 12.56
C MET A 122 -5.25 1.86 13.38
N THR A 123 -6.49 1.47 13.12
CA THR A 123 -7.11 0.26 13.66
C THR A 123 -7.28 -0.82 12.61
N LYS A 124 -7.26 -0.43 11.34
CA LYS A 124 -7.29 -1.35 10.20
C LYS A 124 -5.92 -1.98 10.00
N PRO A 125 -5.85 -3.28 9.68
CA PRO A 125 -4.59 -3.93 9.36
C PRO A 125 -3.90 -3.25 8.17
N VAL A 126 -2.58 -3.09 8.28
CA VAL A 126 -1.74 -2.57 7.21
C VAL A 126 -0.68 -3.61 6.88
N ILE A 127 -0.65 -4.04 5.62
CA ILE A 127 0.29 -5.02 5.08
C ILE A 127 1.24 -4.26 4.13
N VAL A 128 2.54 -4.46 4.29
CA VAL A 128 3.56 -3.77 3.47
C VAL A 128 4.51 -4.77 2.83
N VAL A 129 4.66 -4.65 1.53
CA VAL A 129 5.79 -5.19 0.79
C VAL A 129 6.81 -4.08 0.61
N LYS A 130 7.96 -4.20 1.27
CA LYS A 130 9.06 -3.23 1.16
C LYS A 130 10.14 -3.76 0.23
N SER A 131 10.33 -3.10 -0.91
CA SER A 131 11.41 -3.43 -1.84
C SER A 131 12.79 -3.03 -1.30
N GLY A 132 13.85 -3.53 -1.94
CA GLY A 132 15.23 -3.18 -1.56
C GLY A 132 15.75 -3.90 -0.32
N ARG A 133 15.27 -5.11 -0.03
CA ARG A 133 15.71 -5.94 1.13
C ARG A 133 17.16 -6.43 1.01
N THR A 134 17.63 -6.65 -0.20
CA THR A 134 19.01 -7.08 -0.46
C THR A 134 19.85 -5.93 -0.96
N THR A 135 21.17 -6.00 -0.80
CA THR A 135 22.09 -4.98 -1.33
C THR A 135 21.91 -4.74 -2.83
N LYS A 136 21.69 -5.81 -3.61
CA LYS A 136 21.42 -5.72 -5.05
C LYS A 136 20.06 -5.09 -5.32
N GLY A 137 19.02 -5.48 -4.57
CA GLY A 137 17.68 -4.91 -4.67
C GLY A 137 17.65 -3.44 -4.26
N ALA A 138 18.40 -3.05 -3.24
CA ALA A 138 18.54 -1.65 -2.83
C ALA A 138 19.21 -0.79 -3.91
N ALA A 139 20.26 -1.31 -4.55
CA ALA A 139 20.93 -0.63 -5.67
C ALA A 139 19.99 -0.48 -6.88
N ALA A 140 19.21 -1.50 -7.20
CA ALA A 140 18.21 -1.45 -8.28
C ALA A 140 17.11 -0.42 -7.99
N ALA A 141 16.55 -0.42 -6.77
CA ALA A 141 15.53 0.55 -6.36
C ALA A 141 16.08 1.99 -6.39
N SER A 142 17.30 2.22 -5.91
CA SER A 142 17.94 3.55 -5.95
C SER A 142 18.16 4.08 -7.36
N SER A 143 18.54 3.22 -8.30
CA SER A 143 18.73 3.61 -9.71
C SER A 143 17.40 3.89 -10.42
N HIS A 144 16.31 3.24 -10.01
CA HIS A 144 14.99 3.40 -10.61
C HIS A 144 14.29 4.68 -10.14
N THR A 145 14.36 5.00 -8.85
CA THR A 145 13.61 6.13 -8.26
C THR A 145 14.46 7.36 -8.00
N GLY A 146 15.78 7.29 -8.15
CA GLY A 146 16.69 8.38 -7.79
C GLY A 146 16.70 8.71 -6.30
N SER A 147 16.05 7.92 -5.46
CA SER A 147 16.04 8.04 -4.01
C SER A 147 16.98 7.02 -3.39
N LEU A 148 17.72 7.43 -2.35
CA LEU A 148 18.53 6.50 -1.56
C LEU A 148 17.62 5.48 -0.88
N ALA A 149 17.74 4.21 -1.24
CA ALA A 149 17.08 3.14 -0.51
C ALA A 149 17.62 3.16 0.92
N GLY A 150 16.75 3.40 1.89
CA GLY A 150 17.13 3.38 3.31
C GLY A 150 17.61 1.99 3.74
N ASN A 151 18.29 1.92 4.88
CA ASN A 151 18.71 0.65 5.48
C ASN A 151 17.47 -0.21 5.80
N ASP A 152 17.42 -1.43 5.27
CA ASP A 152 16.27 -2.33 5.41
C ASP A 152 16.01 -2.73 6.88
N ASN A 153 17.06 -2.86 7.70
CA ASN A 153 16.91 -3.15 9.12
C ASN A 153 16.20 -2.00 9.87
N VAL A 154 16.46 -0.75 9.48
CA VAL A 154 15.79 0.42 10.05
C VAL A 154 14.33 0.46 9.62
N ALA A 155 14.05 0.18 8.35
CA ALA A 155 12.68 0.07 7.84
C ALA A 155 11.91 -1.04 8.55
N ASP A 156 12.53 -2.22 8.73
CA ASP A 156 11.94 -3.36 9.43
C ASP A 156 11.61 -3.03 10.88
N ALA A 157 12.54 -2.40 11.59
CA ALA A 157 12.32 -1.97 12.97
C ALA A 157 11.16 -0.96 13.09
N LEU A 158 11.07 -0.01 12.15
CA LEU A 158 9.97 0.95 12.09
C LEU A 158 8.63 0.26 11.83
N LEU A 159 8.57 -0.61 10.82
CA LEU A 159 7.34 -1.33 10.46
C LEU A 159 6.85 -2.22 11.62
N LYS A 160 7.75 -2.94 12.28
CA LYS A 160 7.45 -3.72 13.48
C LYS A 160 6.93 -2.86 14.63
N LYS A 161 7.59 -1.73 14.91
CA LYS A 161 7.16 -0.77 15.93
C LYS A 161 5.75 -0.25 15.64
N CYS A 162 5.41 -0.05 14.38
CA CYS A 162 4.12 0.42 13.93
C CYS A 162 3.03 -0.68 13.87
N GLY A 163 3.34 -1.92 14.22
CA GLY A 163 2.39 -3.03 14.11
C GLY A 163 1.99 -3.40 12.68
N VAL A 164 2.84 -3.03 11.71
CA VAL A 164 2.64 -3.33 10.29
C VAL A 164 3.00 -4.78 10.00
N ILE A 165 2.17 -5.47 9.23
CA ILE A 165 2.45 -6.81 8.73
C ILE A 165 3.37 -6.67 7.52
N ARG A 166 4.60 -7.12 7.65
CA ARG A 166 5.55 -7.10 6.54
C ARG A 166 5.47 -8.41 5.76
N ALA A 167 4.95 -8.35 4.52
CA ALA A 167 4.92 -9.47 3.60
C ALA A 167 6.24 -9.56 2.80
N GLU A 168 6.58 -10.77 2.35
CA GLU A 168 7.82 -10.98 1.59
C GLU A 168 7.70 -10.56 0.14
N ASN A 169 6.54 -10.77 -0.44
CA ASN A 169 6.17 -10.45 -1.81
C ASN A 169 4.69 -10.04 -1.87
N LEU A 170 4.23 -9.68 -3.05
CA LEU A 170 2.87 -9.18 -3.25
C LEU A 170 1.82 -10.30 -3.25
N GLU A 171 2.20 -11.50 -3.66
CA GLU A 171 1.35 -12.68 -3.57
C GLU A 171 0.99 -12.97 -2.11
N ASP A 172 1.99 -13.03 -1.23
CA ASP A 172 1.78 -13.18 0.21
C ASP A 172 0.92 -12.05 0.78
N ALA A 173 1.16 -10.81 0.36
CA ALA A 173 0.37 -9.66 0.83
C ALA A 173 -1.10 -9.79 0.45
N PHE A 174 -1.40 -10.21 -0.77
CA PHE A 174 -2.78 -10.39 -1.23
C PHE A 174 -3.44 -11.64 -0.66
N LEU A 175 -2.72 -12.74 -0.48
CA LEU A 175 -3.23 -13.93 0.23
C LEU A 175 -3.60 -13.59 1.68
N LEU A 176 -2.74 -12.84 2.37
CA LEU A 176 -3.02 -12.34 3.72
C LEU A 176 -4.26 -11.43 3.72
N ALA A 177 -4.32 -10.47 2.79
CA ALA A 177 -5.44 -9.56 2.68
C ALA A 177 -6.76 -10.29 2.39
N SER A 178 -6.77 -11.24 1.43
CA SER A 178 -7.92 -12.07 1.11
C SER A 178 -8.37 -12.85 2.35
N SER A 179 -7.45 -13.52 3.04
CA SER A 179 -7.74 -14.27 4.25
C SER A 179 -8.35 -13.38 5.33
N MET A 180 -7.72 -12.25 5.63
CA MET A 180 -8.15 -11.32 6.69
C MET A 180 -9.47 -10.61 6.37
N THR A 181 -9.82 -10.41 5.10
CA THR A 181 -11.13 -9.85 4.73
C THR A 181 -12.28 -10.83 4.90
N LYS A 182 -12.00 -12.13 4.78
CA LYS A 182 -12.99 -13.23 4.87
C LYS A 182 -13.12 -13.78 6.29
N MET A 183 -12.07 -13.65 7.10
CA MET A 183 -12.07 -14.15 8.48
C MET A 183 -12.68 -13.13 9.45
N PRO A 184 -13.40 -13.59 10.49
CA PRO A 184 -13.84 -12.73 11.56
C PRO A 184 -12.63 -12.21 12.35
N ARG A 185 -12.71 -10.97 12.86
CA ARG A 185 -11.68 -10.44 13.75
C ARG A 185 -11.55 -11.31 15.00
N LEU A 186 -10.34 -11.77 15.29
CA LEU A 186 -10.06 -12.53 16.50
C LEU A 186 -10.31 -11.65 17.73
N ARG A 187 -11.04 -12.20 18.72
CA ARG A 187 -11.34 -11.51 20.00
C ARG A 187 -10.38 -11.91 21.13
N GLY A 188 -9.31 -12.62 20.82
CA GLY A 188 -8.33 -13.11 21.78
C GLY A 188 -7.20 -13.88 21.10
N ASN A 189 -6.34 -14.45 21.93
CA ASN A 189 -5.13 -15.17 21.49
C ASN A 189 -5.21 -16.70 21.61
N ARG A 190 -6.41 -17.23 21.86
CA ARG A 190 -6.63 -18.68 21.95
C ARG A 190 -6.97 -19.26 20.60
N VAL A 191 -6.20 -20.21 20.13
CA VAL A 191 -6.36 -20.90 18.85
C VAL A 191 -6.66 -22.38 19.12
N GLY A 192 -7.73 -22.90 18.52
CA GLY A 192 -8.04 -24.32 18.45
C GLY A 192 -7.58 -24.87 17.11
N ILE A 193 -6.83 -25.96 17.11
CA ILE A 193 -6.39 -26.64 15.90
C ILE A 193 -7.08 -28.00 15.84
N ILE A 194 -7.78 -28.24 14.72
CA ILE A 194 -8.41 -29.55 14.43
C ILE A 194 -7.72 -30.12 13.20
N SER A 195 -7.10 -31.30 13.36
CA SER A 195 -6.37 -31.98 12.30
C SER A 195 -6.65 -33.48 12.33
N ASN A 196 -6.72 -34.07 11.15
CA ASN A 196 -6.73 -35.52 10.99
C ASN A 196 -5.32 -36.10 10.76
N ALA A 197 -4.28 -35.25 10.75
CA ALA A 197 -2.88 -35.61 10.57
C ALA A 197 -2.09 -35.33 11.85
N GLY A 198 -1.37 -36.33 12.36
CA GLY A 198 -0.59 -36.25 13.60
C GLY A 198 0.85 -35.76 13.45
N GLY A 199 1.25 -35.25 12.29
CA GLY A 199 2.65 -34.95 11.99
C GLY A 199 2.84 -33.69 11.15
N LEU A 200 2.30 -32.56 11.59
CA LEU A 200 2.61 -31.24 11.05
C LEU A 200 3.32 -30.41 12.12
#